data_5132c1b18068f20e710636a71bc0dbcb
#
_entry.id   5132c1b18068f20e710636a71bc0dbcb
#
_cell.length_a   1.000
_cell.length_b   1.000
_cell.length_c   1.000
_cell.angle_alpha   90.00
_cell.angle_beta   90.00
_cell.angle_gamma   90.00
#
_symmetry.space_group_name_H-M   'P 1'
#
loop_
_entity.id
_entity.type
_entity.pdbx_description
1 polymer ?
#
loop_
_entity_poly.entity_id
_entity_poly.type
_entity_poly.pdbx_seq_one_letter_code
_entity_poly.pdbx_strand_id
1 'polypeptide(L)'
;MSPIDLNLIRTFVTLYEAGSVTLAAERLFVTQPSVSYALARLRELFDDALFTRTRDGIQPTFVAEQLYGTFRESLTRIEGAGQSVRHFDPATTERRFRIALTDLGEVGFLSLILERLTRDAPFAEVEVLPLQVDEVGAWLSSAKVDAAICRQPVPGARSQRVLHERYVCLLSDRHPRIGDSLSLEQYLAERHIVVTRTSGHGIAEDVLEAMQVQRRISLRVPHFSVLPKIIPGTELLTILPAQIAYRFVAEGGMRMLELPFTLPPFDVSLHWHESSERSAALNWFRTTIAEAIIAAQR
;
A
#
# COMPACT_ATOMS: atom_id res chain seq x y z
N MET A 1 31.52 -19.17 -2.98
CA MET A 1 31.90 -18.00 -2.15
C MET A 1 31.36 -18.22 -0.76
N SER A 2 32.20 -18.17 0.28
CA SER A 2 31.73 -18.19 1.66
C SER A 2 30.90 -16.93 1.94
N PRO A 3 29.83 -17.01 2.76
CA PRO A 3 29.04 -15.83 3.11
C PRO A 3 29.94 -14.79 3.79
N ILE A 4 29.82 -13.53 3.37
CA ILE A 4 30.56 -12.41 3.97
C ILE A 4 29.93 -12.09 5.32
N ASP A 5 30.72 -12.10 6.39
CA ASP A 5 30.29 -11.68 7.73
C ASP A 5 30.17 -10.15 7.78
N LEU A 6 29.02 -9.66 8.24
CA LEU A 6 28.73 -8.23 8.38
C LEU A 6 29.73 -7.51 9.29
N ASN A 7 30.26 -8.19 10.31
CA ASN A 7 31.27 -7.62 11.19
C ASN A 7 32.60 -7.39 10.46
N LEU A 8 32.94 -8.19 9.46
CA LEU A 8 34.09 -7.94 8.60
C LEU A 8 33.92 -6.68 7.76
N ILE A 9 32.70 -6.47 7.20
CA ILE A 9 32.38 -5.25 6.45
C ILE A 9 32.48 -4.03 7.35
N ARG A 10 31.92 -4.09 8.57
CA ARG A 10 32.00 -2.99 9.53
C ARG A 10 33.45 -2.68 9.91
N THR A 11 34.27 -3.71 10.13
CA THR A 11 35.68 -3.55 10.42
C THR A 11 36.42 -2.90 9.26
N PHE A 12 36.12 -3.32 8.01
CA PHE A 12 36.72 -2.72 6.81
C PHE A 12 36.40 -1.23 6.68
N VAL A 13 35.13 -0.87 6.80
CA VAL A 13 34.70 0.54 6.70
C VAL A 13 35.36 1.39 7.79
N THR A 14 35.36 0.90 9.03
CA THR A 14 35.99 1.62 10.15
C THR A 14 37.52 1.74 9.98
N LEU A 15 38.20 0.73 9.45
CA LEU A 15 39.65 0.79 9.14
C LEU A 15 39.92 1.85 8.07
N TYR A 16 39.11 1.88 7.01
CA TYR A 16 39.24 2.85 5.92
C TYR A 16 39.12 4.29 6.45
N GLU A 17 38.08 4.55 7.28
CA GLU A 17 37.81 5.88 7.83
C GLU A 17 38.78 6.30 8.95
N ALA A 18 39.34 5.33 9.69
CA ALA A 18 40.26 5.62 10.80
C ALA A 18 41.70 5.80 10.34
N GLY A 19 42.12 5.19 9.21
CA GLY A 19 43.50 5.21 8.73
C GLY A 19 44.50 4.56 9.71
N SER A 20 44.02 3.86 10.75
CA SER A 20 44.83 3.26 11.82
C SER A 20 44.10 2.07 12.44
N VAL A 21 44.83 0.94 12.59
CA VAL A 21 44.31 -0.27 13.24
C VAL A 21 43.97 -0.02 14.72
N THR A 22 44.76 0.78 15.40
CA THR A 22 44.52 1.13 16.82
C THR A 22 43.26 1.97 16.96
N LEU A 23 43.15 3.04 16.18
CA LEU A 23 41.95 3.90 16.20
C LEU A 23 40.68 3.17 15.75
N ALA A 24 40.79 2.27 14.79
CA ALA A 24 39.66 1.41 14.40
C ALA A 24 39.23 0.49 15.53
N ALA A 25 40.16 -0.09 16.27
CA ALA A 25 39.85 -0.95 17.43
C ALA A 25 39.12 -0.17 18.52
N GLU A 26 39.54 1.05 18.81
CA GLU A 26 38.88 1.97 19.75
C GLU A 26 37.45 2.31 19.32
N ARG A 27 37.26 2.70 18.05
CA ARG A 27 35.93 3.01 17.50
C ARG A 27 34.96 1.83 17.49
N LEU A 28 35.49 0.60 17.30
CA LEU A 28 34.71 -0.63 17.30
C LEU A 28 34.52 -1.24 18.70
N PHE A 29 35.13 -0.66 19.74
CA PHE A 29 35.15 -1.19 21.11
C PHE A 29 35.65 -2.64 21.18
N VAL A 30 36.69 -2.96 20.41
CA VAL A 30 37.33 -4.29 20.37
C VAL A 30 38.85 -4.15 20.56
N THR A 31 39.54 -5.29 20.69
CA THR A 31 40.99 -5.28 20.79
C THR A 31 41.66 -5.14 19.42
N GLN A 32 42.87 -4.53 19.39
CA GLN A 32 43.65 -4.44 18.15
C GLN A 32 43.93 -5.80 17.48
N PRO A 33 44.25 -6.91 18.22
CA PRO A 33 44.33 -8.24 17.62
C PRO A 33 43.04 -8.66 16.91
N SER A 34 41.87 -8.35 17.44
CA SER A 34 40.58 -8.66 16.80
C SER A 34 40.41 -7.96 15.44
N VAL A 35 40.78 -6.68 15.35
CA VAL A 35 40.78 -5.94 14.08
C VAL A 35 41.79 -6.52 13.09
N SER A 36 43.00 -6.88 13.56
CA SER A 36 44.04 -7.51 12.73
C SER A 36 43.61 -8.88 12.21
N TYR A 37 42.91 -9.67 13.01
CA TYR A 37 42.32 -10.94 12.58
C TYR A 37 41.22 -10.72 11.51
N ALA A 38 40.32 -9.80 11.73
CA ALA A 38 39.27 -9.45 10.77
C ALA A 38 39.87 -8.98 9.42
N LEU A 39 40.95 -8.16 9.48
CA LEU A 39 41.67 -7.71 8.30
C LEU A 39 42.34 -8.88 7.55
N ALA A 40 42.92 -9.83 8.27
CA ALA A 40 43.51 -11.03 7.66
C ALA A 40 42.43 -11.86 6.89
N ARG A 41 41.26 -12.05 7.49
CA ARG A 41 40.12 -12.72 6.85
C ARG A 41 39.61 -11.97 5.62
N LEU A 42 39.57 -10.63 5.65
CA LEU A 42 39.20 -9.81 4.51
C LEU A 42 40.21 -9.93 3.36
N ARG A 43 41.52 -9.99 3.67
CA ARG A 43 42.59 -10.20 2.69
C ARG A 43 42.45 -11.54 1.99
N GLU A 44 42.17 -12.62 2.74
CA GLU A 44 41.92 -13.95 2.17
C GLU A 44 40.66 -13.93 1.27
N LEU A 45 39.61 -13.21 1.67
CA LEU A 45 38.35 -13.18 0.95
C LEU A 45 38.44 -12.45 -0.40
N PHE A 46 39.23 -11.37 -0.46
CA PHE A 46 39.35 -10.51 -1.63
C PHE A 46 40.65 -10.72 -2.42
N ASP A 47 41.52 -11.60 -1.93
CA ASP A 47 42.85 -11.85 -2.50
C ASP A 47 43.65 -10.56 -2.71
N ASP A 48 43.53 -9.61 -1.76
CA ASP A 48 44.16 -8.29 -1.81
C ASP A 48 44.62 -7.86 -0.43
N ALA A 49 45.71 -7.08 -0.37
CA ALA A 49 46.22 -6.54 0.89
C ALA A 49 45.26 -5.56 1.59
N LEU A 50 44.33 -4.97 0.86
CA LEU A 50 43.32 -3.98 1.21
C LEU A 50 43.89 -2.70 1.84
N PHE A 51 44.84 -2.83 2.75
CA PHE A 51 45.54 -1.71 3.38
C PHE A 51 47.03 -1.98 3.47
N THR A 52 47.83 -1.01 3.03
CA THR A 52 49.30 -1.01 3.11
C THR A 52 49.77 -0.13 4.25
N ARG A 53 50.85 -0.52 4.92
CA ARG A 53 51.46 0.30 5.99
C ARG A 53 52.28 1.45 5.40
N THR A 54 52.11 2.64 5.95
CA THR A 54 52.89 3.84 5.64
C THR A 54 53.50 4.42 6.92
N ARG A 55 54.31 5.48 6.78
CA ARG A 55 54.88 6.20 7.95
C ARG A 55 53.79 6.85 8.81
N ASP A 56 52.68 7.24 8.20
CA ASP A 56 51.58 7.98 8.82
C ASP A 56 50.36 7.11 9.16
N GLY A 57 50.47 5.78 9.07
CA GLY A 57 49.40 4.85 9.39
C GLY A 57 49.17 3.76 8.34
N ILE A 58 47.94 3.56 7.88
CA ILE A 58 47.58 2.64 6.80
C ILE A 58 46.90 3.40 5.65
N GLN A 59 47.19 2.98 4.41
CA GLN A 59 46.54 3.51 3.22
C GLN A 59 45.79 2.41 2.48
N PRO A 60 44.60 2.70 1.92
CA PRO A 60 43.84 1.71 1.17
C PRO A 60 44.52 1.37 -0.17
N THR A 61 44.35 0.13 -0.63
CA THR A 61 44.66 -0.28 -1.99
C THR A 61 43.56 0.18 -2.96
N PHE A 62 43.82 0.08 -4.25
CA PHE A 62 42.82 0.36 -5.27
C PHE A 62 41.55 -0.50 -5.10
N VAL A 63 41.70 -1.76 -4.73
CA VAL A 63 40.58 -2.67 -4.45
C VAL A 63 39.78 -2.17 -3.23
N ALA A 64 40.46 -1.72 -2.18
CA ALA A 64 39.78 -1.19 -0.99
C ALA A 64 39.02 0.10 -1.31
N GLU A 65 39.54 0.98 -2.17
CA GLU A 65 38.84 2.18 -2.62
C GLU A 65 37.53 1.83 -3.38
N GLN A 66 37.57 0.84 -4.27
CA GLN A 66 36.37 0.39 -5.00
C GLN A 66 35.31 -0.23 -4.07
N LEU A 67 35.73 -0.98 -3.07
CA LEU A 67 34.82 -1.65 -2.13
C LEU A 67 34.18 -0.69 -1.12
N TYR A 68 34.89 0.38 -0.73
CA TYR A 68 34.47 1.27 0.34
C TYR A 68 33.08 1.87 0.13
N GLY A 69 32.84 2.44 -1.03
CA GLY A 69 31.54 3.09 -1.34
C GLY A 69 30.37 2.13 -1.16
N THR A 70 30.48 0.94 -1.78
CA THR A 70 29.44 -0.09 -1.72
C THR A 70 29.24 -0.63 -0.30
N PHE A 71 30.31 -0.87 0.43
CA PHE A 71 30.23 -1.41 1.81
C PHE A 71 29.65 -0.40 2.78
N ARG A 72 30.05 0.86 2.70
CA ARG A 72 29.53 1.95 3.52
C ARG A 72 28.02 2.14 3.30
N GLU A 73 27.59 2.19 2.03
CA GLU A 73 26.17 2.32 1.69
C GLU A 73 25.35 1.14 2.21
N SER A 74 25.82 -0.08 1.98
CA SER A 74 25.15 -1.30 2.45
C SER A 74 25.04 -1.34 3.98
N LEU A 75 26.12 -0.99 4.70
CA LEU A 75 26.15 -0.94 6.14
C LEU A 75 25.18 0.12 6.68
N THR A 76 25.17 1.31 6.09
CA THR A 76 24.23 2.39 6.45
C THR A 76 22.77 1.95 6.25
N ARG A 77 22.46 1.25 5.16
CA ARG A 77 21.12 0.72 4.91
C ARG A 77 20.71 -0.34 5.93
N ILE A 78 21.61 -1.24 6.32
CA ILE A 78 21.34 -2.28 7.33
C ILE A 78 21.13 -1.66 8.71
N GLU A 79 21.98 -0.71 9.11
CA GLU A 79 21.88 -0.01 10.39
C GLU A 79 20.64 0.87 10.45
N GLY A 80 20.32 1.58 9.36
CA GLY A 80 19.09 2.35 9.19
C GLY A 80 17.82 1.52 9.31
N ALA A 81 17.82 0.30 8.75
CA ALA A 81 16.70 -0.63 8.91
C ALA A 81 16.47 -1.02 10.39
N GLY A 82 17.54 -1.17 11.18
CA GLY A 82 17.43 -1.43 12.63
C GLY A 82 16.93 -0.23 13.43
N GLN A 83 17.28 0.98 13.03
CA GLN A 83 16.86 2.22 13.69
C GLN A 83 15.41 2.60 13.35
N SER A 84 14.99 2.41 12.11
CA SER A 84 13.62 2.69 11.66
C SER A 84 12.54 1.84 12.37
N VAL A 85 12.95 0.70 12.94
CA VAL A 85 12.07 -0.12 13.80
C VAL A 85 11.90 0.50 15.20
N ARG A 86 12.89 1.25 15.69
CA ARG A 86 12.91 1.81 17.06
C ARG A 86 12.41 3.25 17.15
N HIS A 87 12.64 4.06 16.12
CA HIS A 87 12.24 5.47 16.08
C HIS A 87 11.65 5.77 14.70
N PHE A 88 10.32 5.84 14.63
CA PHE A 88 9.61 6.25 13.44
C PHE A 88 9.22 7.72 13.55
N ASP A 89 9.67 8.49 12.57
CA ASP A 89 9.28 9.90 12.40
C ASP A 89 8.63 10.05 11.02
N PRO A 90 7.33 10.38 10.97
CA PRO A 90 6.63 10.58 9.69
C PRO A 90 7.28 11.66 8.81
N ALA A 91 7.77 12.75 9.41
CA ALA A 91 8.29 13.90 8.68
C ALA A 91 9.58 13.61 7.88
N THR A 92 10.30 12.57 8.26
CA THR A 92 11.61 12.22 7.66
C THR A 92 11.66 10.84 7.03
N THR A 93 10.58 10.07 7.12
CA THR A 93 10.56 8.69 6.61
C THR A 93 10.54 8.64 5.07
N GLU A 94 11.43 7.85 4.49
CA GLU A 94 11.44 7.49 3.05
C GLU A 94 10.82 6.09 2.83
N ARG A 95 10.06 5.60 3.81
CA ARG A 95 9.48 4.26 3.74
C ARG A 95 8.43 4.18 2.64
N ARG A 96 8.45 3.07 1.89
CA ARG A 96 7.36 2.66 1.04
C ARG A 96 6.31 1.91 1.86
N PHE A 97 5.09 2.42 1.88
CA PHE A 97 3.90 1.76 2.43
C PHE A 97 3.10 1.12 1.31
N ARG A 98 2.69 -0.12 1.51
CA ARG A 98 1.91 -0.89 0.53
C ARG A 98 0.50 -1.10 1.01
N ILE A 99 -0.47 -0.71 0.18
CA ILE A 99 -1.88 -0.89 0.48
C ILE A 99 -2.60 -1.64 -0.64
N ALA A 100 -3.41 -2.63 -0.30
CA ALA A 100 -4.27 -3.30 -1.27
C ALA A 100 -5.64 -2.61 -1.30
N LEU A 101 -6.06 -2.16 -2.49
CA LEU A 101 -7.34 -1.51 -2.74
C LEU A 101 -8.07 -2.18 -3.89
N THR A 102 -9.40 -2.14 -3.85
CA THR A 102 -10.24 -2.36 -5.04
C THR A 102 -10.26 -1.09 -5.90
N ASP A 103 -10.68 -1.20 -7.15
CA ASP A 103 -10.93 -0.06 -8.04
C ASP A 103 -11.80 1.03 -7.36
N LEU A 104 -12.87 0.65 -6.65
CA LEU A 104 -13.66 1.59 -5.87
C LEU A 104 -12.89 2.20 -4.69
N GLY A 105 -12.01 1.43 -4.06
CA GLY A 105 -11.15 1.91 -2.99
C GLY A 105 -10.16 2.96 -3.50
N GLU A 106 -9.63 2.79 -4.70
CA GLU A 106 -8.77 3.77 -5.35
C GLU A 106 -9.55 5.07 -5.63
N VAL A 107 -10.71 4.95 -6.30
CA VAL A 107 -11.59 6.11 -6.59
C VAL A 107 -12.05 6.81 -5.30
N GLY A 108 -12.41 6.04 -4.27
CA GLY A 108 -13.03 6.58 -3.05
C GLY A 108 -12.04 7.13 -2.03
N PHE A 109 -10.85 6.55 -1.91
CA PHE A 109 -10.01 6.80 -0.75
C PHE A 109 -8.61 7.31 -1.09
N LEU A 110 -8.06 6.99 -2.28
CA LEU A 110 -6.65 7.24 -2.56
C LEU A 110 -6.29 8.73 -2.49
N SER A 111 -7.16 9.62 -3.01
CA SER A 111 -6.95 11.06 -2.93
C SER A 111 -6.90 11.57 -1.48
N LEU A 112 -7.80 11.08 -0.62
CA LEU A 112 -7.86 11.45 0.80
C LEU A 112 -6.61 10.97 1.56
N ILE A 113 -6.20 9.74 1.27
CA ILE A 113 -4.99 9.12 1.85
C ILE A 113 -3.74 9.91 1.43
N LEU A 114 -3.60 10.22 0.14
CA LEU A 114 -2.44 10.93 -0.39
C LEU A 114 -2.36 12.36 0.13
N GLU A 115 -3.48 13.10 0.21
CA GLU A 115 -3.51 14.45 0.77
C GLU A 115 -2.96 14.46 2.20
N ARG A 116 -3.41 13.50 3.03
CA ARG A 116 -2.94 13.38 4.39
C ARG A 116 -1.47 12.99 4.47
N LEU A 117 -1.05 11.99 3.70
CA LEU A 117 0.33 11.51 3.70
C LEU A 117 1.32 12.54 3.15
N THR A 118 0.98 13.26 2.09
CA THR A 118 1.84 14.32 1.54
C THR A 118 2.11 15.42 2.56
N ARG A 119 1.13 15.73 3.40
CA ARG A 119 1.29 16.74 4.47
C ARG A 119 2.13 16.22 5.64
N ASP A 120 1.85 15.01 6.10
CA ASP A 120 2.37 14.47 7.36
C ASP A 120 3.67 13.66 7.17
N ALA A 121 3.90 13.10 5.97
CA ALA A 121 5.07 12.29 5.60
C ALA A 121 5.50 12.56 4.14
N PRO A 122 6.06 13.73 3.85
CA PRO A 122 6.30 14.20 2.47
C PRO A 122 7.32 13.38 1.68
N PHE A 123 8.13 12.55 2.33
CA PHE A 123 9.13 11.69 1.68
C PHE A 123 8.70 10.21 1.61
N ALA A 124 7.56 9.85 2.21
CA ALA A 124 7.05 8.50 2.15
C ALA A 124 6.49 8.18 0.75
N GLU A 125 6.67 6.93 0.32
CA GLU A 125 6.08 6.40 -0.90
C GLU A 125 4.86 5.53 -0.57
N VAL A 126 3.80 5.61 -1.38
CA VAL A 126 2.66 4.71 -1.30
C VAL A 126 2.58 3.89 -2.58
N GLU A 127 2.58 2.57 -2.42
CA GLU A 127 2.37 1.61 -3.49
C GLU A 127 0.99 0.97 -3.32
N VAL A 128 0.13 1.10 -4.34
CA VAL A 128 -1.19 0.48 -4.35
C VAL A 128 -1.12 -0.83 -5.13
N LEU A 129 -1.59 -1.92 -4.52
CA LEU A 129 -1.73 -3.21 -5.17
C LEU A 129 -3.22 -3.49 -5.43
N PRO A 130 -3.61 -3.93 -6.63
CA PRO A 130 -4.97 -4.36 -6.91
C PRO A 130 -5.39 -5.48 -5.96
N LEU A 131 -6.44 -5.26 -5.18
CA LEU A 131 -6.90 -6.20 -4.16
C LEU A 131 -7.40 -7.50 -4.80
N GLN A 132 -6.87 -8.63 -4.33
CA GLN A 132 -7.36 -9.96 -4.65
C GLN A 132 -7.93 -10.59 -3.37
N VAL A 133 -9.25 -10.76 -3.34
CA VAL A 133 -10.00 -11.18 -2.13
C VAL A 133 -9.47 -12.47 -1.54
N ASP A 134 -9.13 -13.45 -2.41
CA ASP A 134 -8.66 -14.77 -1.98
C ASP A 134 -7.19 -14.78 -1.49
N GLU A 135 -6.40 -13.80 -1.89
CA GLU A 135 -4.95 -13.73 -1.57
C GLU A 135 -4.60 -12.72 -0.48
N VAL A 136 -5.45 -11.74 -0.23
CA VAL A 136 -5.13 -10.59 0.63
C VAL A 136 -4.74 -11.00 2.06
N GLY A 137 -5.32 -12.06 2.60
CA GLY A 137 -4.93 -12.60 3.90
C GLY A 137 -3.48 -13.10 3.94
N ALA A 138 -3.06 -13.81 2.89
CA ALA A 138 -1.67 -14.25 2.73
C ALA A 138 -0.72 -13.07 2.48
N TRP A 139 -1.16 -12.05 1.76
CA TRP A 139 -0.36 -10.84 1.52
C TRP A 139 -0.11 -10.05 2.79
N LEU A 140 -1.12 -9.91 3.65
CA LEU A 140 -0.97 -9.26 4.97
C LEU A 140 -0.04 -10.05 5.90
N SER A 141 -0.19 -11.38 5.96
CA SER A 141 0.64 -12.23 6.84
C SER A 141 2.10 -12.29 6.41
N SER A 142 2.38 -12.23 5.10
CA SER A 142 3.74 -12.22 4.53
C SER A 142 4.34 -10.82 4.41
N ALA A 143 3.65 -9.78 4.85
CA ALA A 143 4.05 -8.38 4.67
C ALA A 143 4.26 -7.98 3.20
N LYS A 144 3.59 -8.64 2.25
CA LYS A 144 3.52 -8.20 0.85
C LYS A 144 2.76 -6.89 0.75
N VAL A 145 1.73 -6.70 1.60
CA VAL A 145 1.05 -5.42 1.84
C VAL A 145 1.01 -5.11 3.34
N ASP A 146 1.04 -3.83 3.68
CA ASP A 146 1.00 -3.34 5.06
C ASP A 146 -0.45 -3.20 5.58
N ALA A 147 -1.38 -2.94 4.66
CA ALA A 147 -2.80 -2.78 4.93
C ALA A 147 -3.65 -3.13 3.70
N ALA A 148 -4.93 -3.38 3.92
CA ALA A 148 -5.91 -3.57 2.84
C ALA A 148 -7.24 -2.91 3.22
N ILE A 149 -7.96 -2.35 2.24
CA ILE A 149 -9.30 -1.82 2.47
C ILE A 149 -10.28 -2.58 1.57
N CYS A 150 -11.21 -3.26 2.20
CA CYS A 150 -12.26 -4.00 1.49
C CYS A 150 -13.51 -4.19 2.37
N ARG A 151 -14.57 -4.65 1.72
CA ARG A 151 -15.84 -4.99 2.35
C ARG A 151 -15.81 -6.39 3.00
N GLN A 152 -15.11 -7.32 2.37
CA GLN A 152 -15.08 -8.71 2.81
C GLN A 152 -14.23 -8.85 4.08
N PRO A 153 -14.66 -9.70 5.03
CA PRO A 153 -13.79 -10.12 6.11
C PRO A 153 -12.53 -10.81 5.56
N VAL A 154 -11.38 -10.47 6.12
CA VAL A 154 -10.10 -11.10 5.74
C VAL A 154 -9.70 -12.08 6.85
N PRO A 155 -9.71 -13.40 6.60
CA PRO A 155 -9.34 -14.39 7.60
C PRO A 155 -7.94 -14.15 8.16
N GLY A 156 -7.81 -14.24 9.48
CA GLY A 156 -6.53 -14.05 10.19
C GLY A 156 -6.05 -12.60 10.29
N ALA A 157 -6.79 -11.63 9.76
CA ALA A 157 -6.46 -10.22 9.88
C ALA A 157 -7.24 -9.54 11.01
N ARG A 158 -6.63 -8.52 11.62
CA ARG A 158 -7.33 -7.51 12.42
C ARG A 158 -8.06 -6.56 11.49
N SER A 159 -9.12 -5.93 11.98
CA SER A 159 -9.87 -4.96 11.18
C SER A 159 -10.43 -3.81 12.00
N GLN A 160 -10.60 -2.68 11.34
CA GLN A 160 -11.30 -1.50 11.83
C GLN A 160 -12.26 -1.03 10.75
N ARG A 161 -13.55 -0.89 11.11
CA ARG A 161 -14.52 -0.28 10.20
C ARG A 161 -14.16 1.18 9.95
N VAL A 162 -14.11 1.57 8.67
CA VAL A 162 -13.81 2.93 8.25
C VAL A 162 -14.98 3.61 7.54
N LEU A 163 -15.96 2.84 7.04
CA LEU A 163 -17.12 3.37 6.34
C LEU A 163 -18.31 2.42 6.50
N HIS A 164 -19.52 2.97 6.68
CA HIS A 164 -20.81 2.27 6.51
C HIS A 164 -21.47 2.75 5.23
N GLU A 165 -21.89 1.83 4.35
CA GLU A 165 -22.25 2.16 2.98
C GLU A 165 -23.52 1.44 2.53
N ARG A 166 -24.19 2.01 1.53
CA ARG A 166 -25.38 1.47 0.88
C ARG A 166 -25.24 1.57 -0.65
N TYR A 167 -26.10 0.88 -1.35
CA TYR A 167 -26.13 0.92 -2.81
C TYR A 167 -27.21 1.85 -3.34
N VAL A 168 -26.93 2.48 -4.48
CA VAL A 168 -27.84 3.34 -5.24
C VAL A 168 -27.78 2.97 -6.72
N CYS A 169 -28.75 3.48 -7.50
CA CYS A 169 -28.73 3.41 -8.94
C CYS A 169 -28.08 4.68 -9.51
N LEU A 170 -27.11 4.54 -10.40
CA LEU A 170 -26.50 5.63 -11.17
C LEU A 170 -27.00 5.57 -12.62
N LEU A 171 -27.33 6.72 -13.19
CA LEU A 171 -27.81 6.89 -14.56
C LEU A 171 -27.45 8.27 -15.10
N SER A 172 -27.62 8.47 -16.41
CA SER A 172 -27.47 9.81 -17.01
C SER A 172 -28.50 10.78 -16.43
N ASP A 173 -28.10 12.03 -16.17
CA ASP A 173 -29.01 13.11 -15.77
C ASP A 173 -30.03 13.45 -16.85
N ARG A 174 -29.75 13.07 -18.10
CA ARG A 174 -30.63 13.26 -19.29
C ARG A 174 -31.38 11.99 -19.69
N HIS A 175 -31.53 11.03 -18.77
CA HIS A 175 -32.23 9.77 -19.10
C HIS A 175 -33.69 10.05 -19.51
N PRO A 176 -34.13 9.64 -20.71
CA PRO A 176 -35.39 10.16 -21.31
C PRO A 176 -36.65 9.62 -20.65
N ARG A 177 -36.59 8.49 -19.94
CA ARG A 177 -37.76 7.78 -19.40
C ARG A 177 -37.83 7.73 -17.88
N ILE A 178 -36.75 8.07 -17.19
CA ILE A 178 -36.70 8.04 -15.72
C ILE A 178 -36.70 9.48 -15.22
N GLY A 179 -37.62 9.79 -14.29
CA GLY A 179 -37.71 11.09 -13.61
C GLY A 179 -36.94 11.07 -12.27
N ASP A 180 -37.46 11.77 -11.26
CA ASP A 180 -36.81 11.94 -9.95
C ASP A 180 -36.94 10.69 -9.05
N SER A 181 -37.65 9.67 -9.48
CA SER A 181 -37.79 8.38 -8.80
C SER A 181 -37.67 7.22 -9.77
N LEU A 182 -37.36 6.04 -9.24
CA LEU A 182 -37.16 4.83 -10.02
C LEU A 182 -38.08 3.74 -9.48
N SER A 183 -39.11 3.34 -10.24
CA SER A 183 -39.93 2.18 -9.91
C SER A 183 -39.25 0.88 -10.33
N LEU A 184 -39.66 -0.25 -9.74
CA LEU A 184 -39.16 -1.58 -10.14
C LEU A 184 -39.46 -1.88 -11.60
N GLU A 185 -40.64 -1.50 -12.09
CA GLU A 185 -41.03 -1.67 -13.49
C GLU A 185 -40.11 -0.90 -14.43
N GLN A 186 -39.84 0.37 -14.12
CA GLN A 186 -38.89 1.20 -14.88
C GLN A 186 -37.49 0.60 -14.84
N TYR A 187 -37.00 0.18 -13.65
CA TYR A 187 -35.70 -0.44 -13.52
C TYR A 187 -35.53 -1.69 -14.39
N LEU A 188 -36.57 -2.56 -14.44
CA LEU A 188 -36.54 -3.80 -15.23
C LEU A 188 -36.73 -3.56 -16.74
N ALA A 189 -37.40 -2.49 -17.14
CA ALA A 189 -37.59 -2.14 -18.54
C ALA A 189 -36.30 -1.62 -19.20
N GLU A 190 -35.38 -1.09 -18.42
CA GLU A 190 -34.13 -0.51 -18.89
C GLU A 190 -33.00 -1.52 -19.11
N ARG A 191 -31.92 -1.06 -19.72
CA ARG A 191 -30.69 -1.83 -19.93
C ARG A 191 -29.65 -1.48 -18.89
N HIS A 192 -28.81 -2.45 -18.52
CA HIS A 192 -27.90 -2.32 -17.39
C HIS A 192 -26.44 -2.52 -17.75
N ILE A 193 -25.57 -1.81 -17.02
CA ILE A 193 -24.16 -2.14 -16.87
C ILE A 193 -24.01 -2.97 -15.61
N VAL A 194 -23.24 -4.05 -15.68
CA VAL A 194 -22.84 -4.86 -14.55
C VAL A 194 -21.33 -4.78 -14.39
N VAL A 195 -20.88 -4.40 -13.20
CA VAL A 195 -19.48 -4.54 -12.82
C VAL A 195 -19.27 -5.96 -12.29
N THR A 196 -18.24 -6.64 -12.76
CA THR A 196 -18.03 -8.06 -12.48
C THR A 196 -17.78 -8.33 -10.99
N ARG A 197 -18.12 -9.55 -10.53
CA ARG A 197 -17.97 -9.96 -9.12
C ARG A 197 -16.54 -9.88 -8.58
N THR A 198 -15.54 -9.94 -9.44
CA THR A 198 -14.13 -9.78 -9.09
C THR A 198 -13.78 -8.41 -8.52
N SER A 199 -14.66 -7.41 -8.71
CA SER A 199 -14.55 -6.09 -8.09
C SER A 199 -14.78 -6.10 -6.56
N GLY A 200 -15.25 -7.23 -5.99
CA GLY A 200 -15.64 -7.33 -4.58
C GLY A 200 -17.06 -6.84 -4.27
N HIS A 201 -17.84 -6.43 -5.27
CA HIS A 201 -19.18 -5.85 -5.12
C HIS A 201 -20.30 -6.69 -5.77
N GLY A 202 -20.20 -8.01 -5.70
CA GLY A 202 -21.18 -8.94 -6.30
C GLY A 202 -22.53 -9.04 -5.57
N ILE A 203 -22.69 -8.43 -4.37
CA ILE A 203 -23.89 -8.60 -3.53
C ILE A 203 -25.19 -8.16 -4.23
N ALA A 204 -25.13 -7.12 -5.07
CA ALA A 204 -26.28 -6.66 -5.82
C ALA A 204 -26.75 -7.74 -6.80
N GLU A 205 -25.82 -8.43 -7.44
CA GLU A 205 -26.12 -9.55 -8.34
C GLU A 205 -26.70 -10.74 -7.58
N ASP A 206 -26.13 -11.06 -6.40
CA ASP A 206 -26.60 -12.18 -5.57
C ASP A 206 -28.03 -11.96 -5.08
N VAL A 207 -28.36 -10.72 -4.66
CA VAL A 207 -29.72 -10.37 -4.23
C VAL A 207 -30.71 -10.40 -5.38
N LEU A 208 -30.36 -9.85 -6.54
CA LEU A 208 -31.23 -9.88 -7.71
C LEU A 208 -31.47 -11.30 -8.22
N GLU A 209 -30.44 -12.14 -8.17
CA GLU A 209 -30.55 -13.57 -8.50
C GLU A 209 -31.47 -14.29 -7.50
N ALA A 210 -31.33 -14.05 -6.20
CA ALA A 210 -32.22 -14.60 -5.16
C ALA A 210 -33.69 -14.14 -5.31
N MET A 211 -33.89 -12.92 -5.78
CA MET A 211 -35.22 -12.38 -6.11
C MET A 211 -35.78 -12.91 -7.43
N GLN A 212 -35.02 -13.72 -8.17
CA GLN A 212 -35.34 -14.20 -9.51
C GLN A 212 -35.62 -13.06 -10.52
N VAL A 213 -35.01 -11.90 -10.28
CA VAL A 213 -35.16 -10.71 -11.12
C VAL A 213 -34.24 -10.83 -12.34
N GLN A 214 -34.83 -10.93 -13.52
CA GLN A 214 -34.10 -10.86 -14.78
C GLN A 214 -34.10 -9.45 -15.33
N ARG A 215 -32.92 -8.96 -15.69
CA ARG A 215 -32.72 -7.64 -16.31
C ARG A 215 -31.88 -7.75 -17.57
N ARG A 216 -32.03 -6.78 -18.45
CA ARG A 216 -31.30 -6.73 -19.74
C ARG A 216 -29.90 -6.17 -19.51
N ILE A 217 -28.87 -7.01 -19.50
CA ILE A 217 -27.48 -6.57 -19.40
C ILE A 217 -26.96 -6.21 -20.79
N SER A 218 -26.54 -4.97 -20.99
CA SER A 218 -25.94 -4.49 -22.24
C SER A 218 -24.43 -4.41 -22.18
N LEU A 219 -23.85 -4.26 -20.99
CA LEU A 219 -22.40 -4.11 -20.82
C LEU A 219 -21.95 -4.79 -19.52
N ARG A 220 -20.83 -5.49 -19.60
CA ARG A 220 -20.11 -6.02 -18.44
C ARG A 220 -18.70 -5.43 -18.43
N VAL A 221 -18.30 -4.82 -17.31
CA VAL A 221 -16.97 -4.21 -17.15
C VAL A 221 -16.33 -4.70 -15.85
N PRO A 222 -15.00 -4.77 -15.78
CA PRO A 222 -14.31 -5.18 -14.55
C PRO A 222 -14.18 -4.06 -13.51
N HIS A 223 -14.32 -2.78 -13.89
CA HIS A 223 -14.03 -1.62 -13.06
C HIS A 223 -15.17 -0.60 -13.07
N PHE A 224 -15.38 0.04 -11.91
CA PHE A 224 -16.36 1.14 -11.77
C PHE A 224 -15.81 2.47 -12.30
N SER A 225 -14.50 2.66 -12.27
CA SER A 225 -13.81 3.90 -12.68
C SER A 225 -14.08 4.31 -14.14
N VAL A 226 -14.54 3.39 -14.98
CA VAL A 226 -14.92 3.67 -16.38
C VAL A 226 -16.33 4.30 -16.51
N LEU A 227 -17.19 4.15 -15.49
CA LEU A 227 -18.61 4.54 -15.57
C LEU A 227 -18.83 6.02 -15.88
N PRO A 228 -18.07 7.00 -15.34
CA PRO A 228 -18.26 8.41 -15.68
C PRO A 228 -18.05 8.74 -17.16
N LYS A 229 -17.34 7.88 -17.90
CA LYS A 229 -17.15 8.04 -19.34
C LYS A 229 -18.27 7.41 -20.18
N ILE A 230 -19.04 6.48 -19.60
CA ILE A 230 -20.06 5.70 -20.31
C ILE A 230 -21.46 6.22 -20.02
N ILE A 231 -21.79 6.42 -18.74
CA ILE A 231 -23.16 6.75 -18.30
C ILE A 231 -23.72 8.01 -18.94
N PRO A 232 -22.98 9.17 -19.02
CA PRO A 232 -23.54 10.42 -19.56
C PRO A 232 -24.03 10.32 -21.00
N GLY A 233 -23.42 9.44 -21.81
CA GLY A 233 -23.75 9.25 -23.22
C GLY A 233 -24.68 8.07 -23.52
N THR A 234 -25.28 7.45 -22.49
CA THR A 234 -26.09 6.25 -22.64
C THR A 234 -27.38 6.30 -21.81
N GLU A 235 -28.28 5.38 -22.09
CA GLU A 235 -29.50 5.17 -21.28
C GLU A 235 -29.34 3.97 -20.32
N LEU A 236 -28.08 3.63 -19.95
CA LEU A 236 -27.78 2.48 -19.12
C LEU A 236 -27.83 2.83 -17.64
N LEU A 237 -28.35 1.88 -16.85
CA LEU A 237 -28.37 1.96 -15.40
C LEU A 237 -27.28 1.09 -14.81
N THR A 238 -26.75 1.48 -13.66
CA THR A 238 -25.83 0.65 -12.88
C THR A 238 -26.05 0.80 -11.40
N ILE A 239 -25.68 -0.22 -10.62
CA ILE A 239 -25.72 -0.22 -9.16
C ILE A 239 -24.29 -0.01 -8.66
N LEU A 240 -24.11 0.91 -7.71
CA LEU A 240 -22.82 1.13 -7.05
C LEU A 240 -23.01 1.74 -5.65
N PRO A 241 -21.95 1.75 -4.80
CA PRO A 241 -22.00 2.40 -3.49
C PRO A 241 -22.31 3.89 -3.59
N ALA A 242 -23.14 4.38 -2.66
CA ALA A 242 -23.65 5.75 -2.70
C ALA A 242 -22.53 6.80 -2.64
N GLN A 243 -21.51 6.61 -1.81
CA GLN A 243 -20.41 7.57 -1.70
C GLN A 243 -19.62 7.71 -3.02
N ILE A 244 -19.47 6.62 -3.76
CA ILE A 244 -18.84 6.66 -5.09
C ILE A 244 -19.78 7.33 -6.11
N ALA A 245 -21.09 7.03 -6.03
CA ALA A 245 -22.07 7.70 -6.88
C ALA A 245 -22.06 9.22 -6.68
N TYR A 246 -21.97 9.72 -5.46
CA TYR A 246 -21.81 11.16 -5.16
C TYR A 246 -20.61 11.77 -5.87
N ARG A 247 -19.45 11.09 -5.84
CA ARG A 247 -18.26 11.57 -6.54
C ARG A 247 -18.46 11.64 -8.05
N PHE A 248 -19.05 10.61 -8.63
CA PHE A 248 -19.33 10.57 -10.06
C PHE A 248 -20.36 11.63 -10.49
N VAL A 249 -21.40 11.84 -9.69
CA VAL A 249 -22.38 12.92 -9.94
C VAL A 249 -21.72 14.30 -9.91
N ALA A 250 -20.74 14.51 -9.05
CA ALA A 250 -19.99 15.77 -8.98
C ALA A 250 -19.15 16.05 -10.25
N GLU A 251 -18.79 15.00 -11.02
CA GLU A 251 -18.14 15.16 -12.34
C GLU A 251 -19.10 15.68 -13.42
N GLY A 252 -20.42 15.63 -13.17
CA GLY A 252 -21.47 16.08 -14.09
C GLY A 252 -21.98 15.01 -15.06
N GLY A 253 -23.14 15.28 -15.66
CA GLY A 253 -23.78 14.40 -16.65
C GLY A 253 -24.43 13.14 -16.06
N MET A 254 -24.43 12.98 -14.74
CA MET A 254 -24.99 11.82 -14.04
C MET A 254 -25.84 12.25 -12.85
N ARG A 255 -26.74 11.38 -12.47
CA ARG A 255 -27.50 11.49 -11.24
C ARG A 255 -27.66 10.12 -10.59
N MET A 256 -27.96 10.12 -9.31
CA MET A 256 -28.24 8.88 -8.57
C MET A 256 -29.67 8.88 -8.05
N LEU A 257 -30.26 7.71 -7.97
CA LEU A 257 -31.58 7.45 -7.40
C LEU A 257 -31.53 6.30 -6.41
N GLU A 258 -32.48 6.27 -5.49
CA GLU A 258 -32.67 5.11 -4.63
C GLU A 258 -33.07 3.88 -5.47
N LEU A 259 -32.61 2.72 -5.06
CA LEU A 259 -33.01 1.46 -5.69
C LEU A 259 -34.47 1.14 -5.35
N PRO A 260 -35.24 0.60 -6.31
CA PRO A 260 -36.63 0.22 -6.07
C PRO A 260 -36.80 -1.12 -5.33
N PHE A 261 -35.72 -1.63 -4.74
CA PHE A 261 -35.65 -2.81 -3.90
C PHE A 261 -34.54 -2.64 -2.86
N THR A 262 -34.64 -3.43 -1.78
CA THR A 262 -33.69 -3.32 -0.68
C THR A 262 -32.44 -4.16 -0.94
N LEU A 263 -31.26 -3.53 -0.91
CA LEU A 263 -30.00 -4.21 -0.74
C LEU A 263 -29.48 -4.02 0.68
N PRO A 264 -28.88 -5.05 1.31
CA PRO A 264 -28.28 -4.89 2.62
C PRO A 264 -27.16 -3.86 2.56
N PRO A 265 -27.12 -2.93 3.53
CA PRO A 265 -25.95 -2.07 3.70
C PRO A 265 -24.73 -2.91 4.05
N PHE A 266 -23.55 -2.34 3.92
CA PHE A 266 -22.30 -3.03 4.19
C PHE A 266 -21.27 -2.11 4.82
N ASP A 267 -20.34 -2.73 5.52
CA ASP A 267 -19.21 -2.03 6.10
C ASP A 267 -17.98 -2.18 5.21
N VAL A 268 -17.19 -1.12 5.09
CA VAL A 268 -15.84 -1.15 4.53
C VAL A 268 -14.85 -1.05 5.68
N SER A 269 -13.89 -1.96 5.70
CA SER A 269 -12.92 -2.06 6.79
C SER A 269 -11.48 -1.97 6.28
N LEU A 270 -10.65 -1.33 7.08
CA LEU A 270 -9.21 -1.38 7.00
C LEU A 270 -8.73 -2.64 7.72
N HIS A 271 -7.93 -3.46 7.04
CA HIS A 271 -7.40 -4.73 7.53
C HIS A 271 -5.89 -4.71 7.64
N TRP A 272 -5.33 -5.42 8.62
CA TRP A 272 -3.89 -5.60 8.82
C TRP A 272 -3.57 -6.91 9.55
N HIS A 273 -2.34 -7.36 9.49
CA HIS A 273 -1.89 -8.52 10.25
C HIS A 273 -1.44 -8.11 11.66
N GLU A 274 -1.74 -8.92 12.67
CA GLU A 274 -1.42 -8.62 14.09
C GLU A 274 0.08 -8.42 14.34
N SER A 275 0.96 -9.12 13.61
CA SER A 275 2.42 -8.95 13.76
C SER A 275 2.90 -7.52 13.47
N SER A 276 2.12 -6.76 12.69
CA SER A 276 2.43 -5.37 12.34
C SER A 276 2.08 -4.37 13.44
N GLU A 277 1.36 -4.77 14.49
CA GLU A 277 0.93 -3.89 15.59
C GLU A 277 2.07 -3.36 16.45
N ARG A 278 3.22 -4.05 16.44
CA ARG A 278 4.43 -3.59 17.14
C ARG A 278 5.24 -2.55 16.36
N SER A 279 4.92 -2.32 15.09
CA SER A 279 5.61 -1.34 14.25
C SER A 279 4.98 0.05 14.40
N ALA A 280 5.73 1.01 14.94
CA ALA A 280 5.29 2.39 15.06
C ALA A 280 4.90 2.99 13.70
N ALA A 281 5.68 2.70 12.64
CA ALA A 281 5.41 3.14 11.28
C ALA A 281 4.08 2.60 10.74
N LEU A 282 3.80 1.30 10.93
CA LEU A 282 2.56 0.70 10.42
C LEU A 282 1.34 1.11 11.25
N ASN A 283 1.51 1.32 12.56
CA ASN A 283 0.45 1.89 13.40
C ASN A 283 0.09 3.30 12.94
N TRP A 284 1.09 4.15 12.73
CA TRP A 284 0.89 5.49 12.23
C TRP A 284 0.18 5.48 10.86
N PHE A 285 0.65 4.66 9.92
CA PHE A 285 0.06 4.55 8.59
C PHE A 285 -1.42 4.14 8.64
N ARG A 286 -1.77 3.13 9.44
CA ARG A 286 -3.16 2.69 9.64
C ARG A 286 -4.05 3.78 10.25
N THR A 287 -3.55 4.44 11.30
CA THR A 287 -4.29 5.52 11.96
C THR A 287 -4.53 6.67 10.98
N THR A 288 -3.50 7.06 10.22
CA THR A 288 -3.58 8.12 9.20
C THR A 288 -4.61 7.81 8.12
N ILE A 289 -4.62 6.58 7.61
CA ILE A 289 -5.63 6.13 6.62
C ILE A 289 -7.03 6.15 7.21
N ALA A 290 -7.22 5.56 8.39
CA ALA A 290 -8.53 5.47 9.01
C ALA A 290 -9.10 6.88 9.29
N GLU A 291 -8.29 7.77 9.85
CA GLU A 291 -8.69 9.17 10.12
C GLU A 291 -9.03 9.93 8.85
N ALA A 292 -8.23 9.79 7.78
CA ALA A 292 -8.49 10.45 6.50
C ALA A 292 -9.84 10.04 5.90
N ILE A 293 -10.16 8.75 5.95
CA ILE A 293 -11.43 8.24 5.42
C ILE A 293 -12.61 8.65 6.30
N ILE A 294 -12.48 8.53 7.62
CA ILE A 294 -13.57 8.87 8.57
C ILE A 294 -13.86 10.37 8.57
N ALA A 295 -12.84 11.21 8.50
CA ALA A 295 -13.01 12.67 8.46
C ALA A 295 -13.77 13.14 7.22
N ALA A 296 -13.60 12.49 6.09
CA ALA A 296 -14.28 12.82 4.83
C ALA A 296 -15.78 12.44 4.81
N GLN A 297 -16.29 11.76 5.84
CA GLN A 297 -17.71 11.40 5.97
C GLN A 297 -18.53 12.44 6.77
N ARG A 298 -17.87 13.46 7.33
CA ARG A 298 -18.49 14.54 8.10
C ARG A 298 -18.77 15.75 7.21
#